data_e8da5750f2fb6764daafaadba15bd7a0
#
_entry.id   e8da5750f2fb6764daafaadba15bd7a0
#
_cell.length_a   1.000
_cell.length_b   1.000
_cell.length_c   1.000
_cell.angle_alpha   90.00
_cell.angle_beta   90.00
_cell.angle_gamma   90.00
#
_symmetry.space_group_name_H-M   'P 1'
#
loop_
_entity.id
_entity.type
_entity.pdbx_description
1 polymer ?
#
loop_
_entity_poly.entity_id
_entity_poly.type
_entity_poly.pdbx_seq_one_letter_code
_entity_poly.pdbx_strand_id
1 'polypeptide(L)'
;MTATIIDGKAVAEAIRNEVKAEVTQLRAKGLTPGLATVIVGARPDSVSYVTSKRKTCEELGIRSIGVEFPEDVSQDELLARVRQLSSDPQVHGILVQLPLPRHINEEVILNAVDIDKDVDGFHPVNVGKLGMKGREPLFAPCTPLGVIELLDRMGAKISGSRAVVLGRSNIVGLPVALLLLGRDATVTICHSKTQALAEVCRQADILVAAIGRPRFVTANMVKPGAYVIDVGVNSLPVLNPDGSPVISEKTGKPKTKLVGDVDFDAVKEIAAAITPVPGGVGPMTIAMLMKNTLRGAKHAFGLL
;
A
#
# COMPACT_ATOMS: atom_id res chain seq x y z
N MET A 1 -9.60 21.41 18.29
CA MET A 1 -10.63 20.87 17.38
C MET A 1 -10.22 19.45 17.10
N THR A 2 -11.08 18.48 17.33
CA THR A 2 -10.80 17.06 17.05
C THR A 2 -10.70 16.84 15.55
N ALA A 3 -9.69 16.09 15.10
CA ALA A 3 -9.43 15.84 13.70
C ALA A 3 -10.58 15.13 12.97
N THR A 4 -10.76 15.44 11.69
CA THR A 4 -11.59 14.60 10.81
C THR A 4 -10.94 13.23 10.65
N ILE A 5 -11.71 12.17 10.91
CA ILE A 5 -11.21 10.81 10.71
C ILE A 5 -11.30 10.44 9.23
N ILE A 6 -10.17 10.07 8.64
CA ILE A 6 -10.07 9.67 7.23
C ILE A 6 -10.50 8.20 7.13
N ASP A 7 -11.73 7.94 6.75
CA ASP A 7 -12.26 6.58 6.60
C ASP A 7 -11.76 5.93 5.31
N GLY A 8 -10.62 5.26 5.40
CA GLY A 8 -10.03 4.54 4.26
C GLY A 8 -10.86 3.36 3.78
N LYS A 9 -11.74 2.78 4.63
CA LYS A 9 -12.66 1.71 4.19
C LYS A 9 -13.71 2.25 3.23
N ALA A 10 -14.34 3.39 3.59
CA ALA A 10 -15.35 4.03 2.74
C ALA A 10 -14.74 4.49 1.41
N VAL A 11 -13.54 5.10 1.45
CA VAL A 11 -12.82 5.51 0.24
C VAL A 11 -12.45 4.31 -0.63
N ALA A 12 -11.90 3.24 -0.05
CA ALA A 12 -11.56 2.02 -0.79
C ALA A 12 -12.79 1.35 -1.41
N GLU A 13 -13.95 1.39 -0.75
CA GLU A 13 -15.21 0.87 -1.30
C GLU A 13 -15.68 1.70 -2.49
N ALA A 14 -15.63 3.02 -2.40
CA ALA A 14 -15.95 3.90 -3.52
C ALA A 14 -15.08 3.60 -4.74
N ILE A 15 -13.76 3.46 -4.56
CA ILE A 15 -12.84 3.11 -5.65
C ILE A 15 -13.15 1.73 -6.23
N ARG A 16 -13.43 0.73 -5.40
CA ARG A 16 -13.83 -0.60 -5.90
C ARG A 16 -15.10 -0.53 -6.75
N ASN A 17 -16.08 0.28 -6.36
CA ASN A 17 -17.29 0.48 -7.14
C ASN A 17 -17.00 1.17 -8.48
N GLU A 18 -16.13 2.18 -8.51
CA GLU A 18 -15.64 2.82 -9.73
C GLU A 18 -14.97 1.79 -10.66
N VAL A 19 -14.04 0.98 -10.13
CA VAL A 19 -13.36 -0.09 -10.87
C VAL A 19 -14.37 -1.12 -11.41
N LYS A 20 -15.33 -1.54 -10.57
CA LYS A 20 -16.36 -2.52 -10.98
C LYS A 20 -17.19 -2.04 -12.16
N ALA A 21 -17.59 -0.78 -12.15
CA ALA A 21 -18.35 -0.18 -13.24
C ALA A 21 -17.56 -0.23 -14.56
N GLU A 22 -16.28 0.16 -14.52
CA GLU A 22 -15.41 0.13 -15.70
C GLU A 22 -15.12 -1.30 -16.18
N VAL A 23 -14.84 -2.25 -15.26
CA VAL A 23 -14.65 -3.66 -15.59
C VAL A 23 -15.90 -4.23 -16.27
N THR A 24 -17.09 -3.87 -15.79
CA THR A 24 -18.36 -4.31 -16.39
C THR A 24 -18.48 -3.81 -17.83
N GLN A 25 -18.11 -2.56 -18.11
CA GLN A 25 -18.11 -2.00 -19.47
C GLN A 25 -17.09 -2.71 -20.39
N LEU A 26 -15.89 -3.02 -19.89
CA LEU A 26 -14.90 -3.77 -20.65
C LEU A 26 -15.36 -5.18 -20.97
N ARG A 27 -15.94 -5.88 -19.99
CA ARG A 27 -16.46 -7.24 -20.18
C ARG A 27 -17.60 -7.30 -21.20
N ALA A 28 -18.45 -6.28 -21.25
CA ALA A 28 -19.49 -6.18 -22.29
C ALA A 28 -18.91 -6.08 -23.72
N LYS A 29 -17.62 -5.66 -23.83
CA LYS A 29 -16.86 -5.63 -25.10
C LYS A 29 -16.02 -6.90 -25.31
N GLY A 30 -16.17 -7.94 -24.48
CA GLY A 30 -15.36 -9.15 -24.52
C GLY A 30 -13.95 -9.03 -23.90
N LEU A 31 -13.64 -7.91 -23.25
CA LEU A 31 -12.34 -7.62 -22.65
C LEU A 31 -12.39 -7.85 -21.14
N THR A 32 -11.68 -8.86 -20.63
CA THR A 32 -11.69 -9.19 -19.20
C THR A 32 -10.31 -8.90 -18.59
N PRO A 33 -10.18 -7.95 -17.67
CA PRO A 33 -8.93 -7.75 -16.93
C PRO A 33 -8.53 -9.02 -16.16
N GLY A 34 -7.23 -9.31 -16.09
CA GLY A 34 -6.68 -10.47 -15.40
C GLY A 34 -5.53 -10.09 -14.46
N LEU A 35 -5.59 -10.56 -13.20
CA LEU A 35 -4.55 -10.39 -12.18
C LEU A 35 -3.97 -11.76 -11.82
N ALA A 36 -2.67 -11.94 -11.98
CA ALA A 36 -1.94 -13.06 -11.44
C ALA A 36 -1.40 -12.72 -10.04
N THR A 37 -1.67 -13.58 -9.07
CA THR A 37 -1.12 -13.47 -7.72
C THR A 37 -0.22 -14.67 -7.42
N VAL A 38 1.05 -14.40 -7.17
CA VAL A 38 2.07 -15.42 -6.87
C VAL A 38 2.38 -15.38 -5.39
N ILE A 39 2.29 -16.51 -4.70
CA ILE A 39 2.65 -16.66 -3.30
C ILE A 39 3.59 -17.84 -3.12
N VAL A 40 4.61 -17.67 -2.28
CA VAL A 40 5.57 -18.72 -1.91
C VAL A 40 5.46 -18.99 -0.41
N GLY A 41 5.26 -20.27 -0.06
CA GLY A 41 5.02 -20.68 1.31
C GLY A 41 3.61 -20.36 1.82
N ALA A 42 3.37 -20.68 3.09
CA ALA A 42 2.04 -20.58 3.70
C ALA A 42 2.03 -19.68 4.95
N ARG A 43 2.74 -18.57 4.93
CA ARG A 43 2.69 -17.58 6.02
C ARG A 43 1.26 -17.07 6.20
N PRO A 44 0.68 -17.14 7.42
CA PRO A 44 -0.73 -16.83 7.64
C PRO A 44 -1.14 -15.39 7.22
N ASP A 45 -0.24 -14.42 7.42
CA ASP A 45 -0.43 -13.04 7.00
C ASP A 45 -0.50 -12.93 5.47
N SER A 46 0.47 -13.51 4.74
CA SER A 46 0.52 -13.52 3.28
C SER A 46 -0.68 -14.23 2.67
N VAL A 47 -1.06 -15.40 3.20
CA VAL A 47 -2.24 -16.16 2.74
C VAL A 47 -3.53 -15.35 2.92
N SER A 48 -3.71 -14.70 4.06
CA SER A 48 -4.87 -13.85 4.32
C SER A 48 -4.97 -12.68 3.33
N TYR A 49 -3.84 -12.01 3.05
CA TYR A 49 -3.79 -10.91 2.08
C TYR A 49 -4.09 -11.38 0.65
N VAL A 50 -3.49 -12.48 0.20
CA VAL A 50 -3.75 -13.03 -1.14
C VAL A 50 -5.19 -13.49 -1.28
N THR A 51 -5.76 -14.14 -0.27
CA THR A 51 -7.18 -14.54 -0.25
C THR A 51 -8.10 -13.31 -0.39
N SER A 52 -7.83 -12.24 0.35
CA SER A 52 -8.61 -10.99 0.25
C SER A 52 -8.49 -10.36 -1.15
N LYS A 53 -7.29 -10.37 -1.74
CA LYS A 53 -7.06 -9.85 -3.11
C LYS A 53 -7.82 -10.66 -4.16
N ARG A 54 -7.77 -12.00 -4.09
CA ARG A 54 -8.49 -12.90 -5.00
C ARG A 54 -10.01 -12.71 -4.90
N LYS A 55 -10.54 -12.68 -3.68
CA LYS A 55 -11.96 -12.42 -3.44
C LYS A 55 -12.39 -11.07 -4.03
N THR A 56 -11.60 -10.02 -3.85
CA THR A 56 -11.89 -8.70 -4.43
C THR A 56 -11.87 -8.75 -5.96
N CYS A 57 -10.94 -9.47 -6.59
CA CYS A 57 -10.96 -9.67 -8.05
C CYS A 57 -12.29 -10.27 -8.52
N GLU A 58 -12.75 -11.33 -7.85
CA GLU A 58 -14.01 -12.02 -8.19
C GLU A 58 -15.20 -11.08 -8.05
N GLU A 59 -15.30 -10.33 -6.95
CA GLU A 59 -16.36 -9.34 -6.69
C GLU A 59 -16.43 -8.23 -7.75
N LEU A 60 -15.27 -7.87 -8.33
CA LEU A 60 -15.15 -6.84 -9.36
C LEU A 60 -15.24 -7.37 -10.79
N GLY A 61 -15.28 -8.70 -10.97
CA GLY A 61 -15.30 -9.33 -12.29
C GLY A 61 -13.94 -9.36 -12.99
N ILE A 62 -12.84 -9.18 -12.26
CA ILE A 62 -11.46 -9.34 -12.71
C ILE A 62 -11.12 -10.84 -12.64
N ARG A 63 -10.50 -11.39 -13.70
CA ARG A 63 -10.01 -12.77 -13.67
C ARG A 63 -8.87 -12.90 -12.65
N SER A 64 -9.05 -13.78 -11.68
CA SER A 64 -8.04 -14.09 -10.67
C SER A 64 -7.26 -15.34 -11.06
N ILE A 65 -5.94 -15.21 -11.20
CA ILE A 65 -5.02 -16.29 -11.56
C ILE A 65 -4.10 -16.52 -10.36
N GLY A 66 -4.40 -17.56 -9.56
CA GLY A 66 -3.61 -17.91 -8.39
C GLY A 66 -2.44 -18.82 -8.76
N VAL A 67 -1.24 -18.51 -8.29
CA VAL A 67 -0.05 -19.35 -8.38
C VAL A 67 0.53 -19.50 -6.98
N GLU A 68 0.64 -20.74 -6.52
CA GLU A 68 1.10 -21.08 -5.18
C GLU A 68 2.29 -22.01 -5.28
N PHE A 69 3.35 -21.68 -4.56
CA PHE A 69 4.55 -22.48 -4.46
C PHE A 69 4.81 -22.89 -3.01
N PRO A 70 5.40 -24.08 -2.79
CA PRO A 70 5.91 -24.46 -1.48
C PRO A 70 7.07 -23.55 -1.05
N GLU A 71 7.39 -23.51 0.24
CA GLU A 71 8.40 -22.62 0.79
C GLU A 71 9.81 -22.91 0.25
N ASP A 72 10.09 -24.13 -0.15
CA ASP A 72 11.36 -24.64 -0.66
C ASP A 72 11.51 -24.58 -2.19
N VAL A 73 10.57 -23.92 -2.89
CA VAL A 73 10.66 -23.74 -4.35
C VAL A 73 11.99 -23.08 -4.74
N SER A 74 12.61 -23.55 -5.83
CA SER A 74 13.84 -22.93 -6.33
C SER A 74 13.58 -21.56 -6.93
N GLN A 75 14.58 -20.67 -6.87
CA GLN A 75 14.51 -19.36 -7.51
C GLN A 75 14.24 -19.48 -9.02
N ASP A 76 14.88 -20.46 -9.69
CA ASP A 76 14.76 -20.64 -11.12
C ASP A 76 13.35 -21.06 -11.55
N GLU A 77 12.70 -21.93 -10.76
CA GLU A 77 11.32 -22.35 -11.00
C GLU A 77 10.35 -21.18 -10.83
N LEU A 78 10.48 -20.41 -9.75
CA LEU A 78 9.68 -19.21 -9.52
C LEU A 78 9.89 -18.19 -10.63
N LEU A 79 11.15 -17.96 -11.03
CA LEU A 79 11.53 -17.05 -12.10
C LEU A 79 10.92 -17.46 -13.45
N ALA A 80 10.99 -18.74 -13.79
CA ALA A 80 10.41 -19.29 -15.01
C ALA A 80 8.87 -19.04 -15.04
N ARG A 81 8.19 -19.25 -13.91
CA ARG A 81 6.75 -19.02 -13.81
C ARG A 81 6.39 -17.53 -13.93
N VAL A 82 7.15 -16.63 -13.30
CA VAL A 82 6.92 -15.18 -13.43
C VAL A 82 7.09 -14.74 -14.89
N ARG A 83 8.11 -15.22 -15.58
CA ARG A 83 8.32 -14.95 -17.01
C ARG A 83 7.17 -15.48 -17.90
N GLN A 84 6.66 -16.67 -17.59
CA GLN A 84 5.51 -17.22 -18.29
C GLN A 84 4.26 -16.33 -18.11
N LEU A 85 3.98 -15.87 -16.88
CA LEU A 85 2.88 -14.94 -16.61
C LEU A 85 3.07 -13.60 -17.33
N SER A 86 4.32 -13.12 -17.39
CA SER A 86 4.66 -11.89 -18.12
C SER A 86 4.36 -11.99 -19.61
N SER A 87 4.50 -13.18 -20.20
CA SER A 87 4.20 -13.42 -21.63
C SER A 87 2.72 -13.80 -21.91
N ASP A 88 1.92 -14.06 -20.89
CA ASP A 88 0.53 -14.48 -21.05
C ASP A 88 -0.36 -13.27 -21.41
N PRO A 89 -1.03 -13.25 -22.59
CA PRO A 89 -1.90 -12.15 -23.00
C PRO A 89 -3.18 -12.02 -22.16
N GLN A 90 -3.52 -13.01 -21.33
CA GLN A 90 -4.67 -12.95 -20.42
C GLN A 90 -4.31 -12.37 -19.05
N VAL A 91 -3.02 -12.13 -18.78
CA VAL A 91 -2.50 -11.52 -17.57
C VAL A 91 -2.18 -10.06 -17.83
N HIS A 92 -2.87 -9.16 -17.15
CA HIS A 92 -2.72 -7.71 -17.29
C HIS A 92 -2.08 -7.06 -16.05
N GLY A 93 -1.88 -7.85 -15.01
CA GLY A 93 -1.16 -7.48 -13.81
C GLY A 93 -0.58 -8.71 -13.12
N ILE A 94 0.61 -8.57 -12.58
CA ILE A 94 1.29 -9.61 -11.79
C ILE A 94 1.63 -9.02 -10.44
N LEU A 95 1.27 -9.75 -9.39
CA LEU A 95 1.62 -9.45 -8.02
C LEU A 95 2.40 -10.63 -7.45
N VAL A 96 3.63 -10.39 -7.01
CA VAL A 96 4.41 -11.34 -6.24
C VAL A 96 4.30 -10.96 -4.77
N GLN A 97 3.67 -11.81 -3.96
CA GLN A 97 3.43 -11.52 -2.55
C GLN A 97 4.72 -11.58 -1.74
N LEU A 98 5.13 -10.45 -1.20
CA LEU A 98 6.28 -10.31 -0.31
C LEU A 98 5.90 -10.59 1.16
N PRO A 99 6.89 -10.98 2.01
CA PRO A 99 8.27 -11.28 1.66
C PRO A 99 8.43 -12.69 1.05
N LEU A 100 9.43 -12.86 0.23
CA LEU A 100 9.85 -14.18 -0.28
C LEU A 100 10.72 -14.93 0.76
N PRO A 101 10.86 -16.27 0.67
CA PRO A 101 11.83 -17.02 1.46
C PRO A 101 13.26 -16.52 1.27
N ARG A 102 14.10 -16.60 2.32
CA ARG A 102 15.45 -16.01 2.34
C ARG A 102 16.42 -16.52 1.27
N HIS A 103 16.19 -17.72 0.73
CA HIS A 103 17.03 -18.32 -0.31
C HIS A 103 16.69 -17.77 -1.72
N ILE A 104 15.61 -17.00 -1.86
CA ILE A 104 15.18 -16.37 -3.10
C ILE A 104 15.58 -14.89 -3.07
N ASN A 105 16.24 -14.44 -4.10
CA ASN A 105 16.54 -13.02 -4.29
C ASN A 105 15.29 -12.29 -4.80
N GLU A 106 14.66 -11.49 -3.93
CA GLU A 106 13.45 -10.72 -4.27
C GLU A 106 13.65 -9.80 -5.46
N GLU A 107 14.83 -9.14 -5.55
CA GLU A 107 15.15 -8.22 -6.64
C GLU A 107 15.13 -8.92 -8.01
N VAL A 108 15.70 -10.13 -8.10
CA VAL A 108 15.69 -10.93 -9.33
C VAL A 108 14.28 -11.26 -9.77
N ILE A 109 13.42 -11.63 -8.83
CA ILE A 109 12.03 -11.99 -9.13
C ILE A 109 11.20 -10.76 -9.52
N LEU A 110 11.31 -9.65 -8.79
CA LEU A 110 10.57 -8.43 -9.08
C LEU A 110 10.99 -7.81 -10.42
N ASN A 111 12.28 -7.85 -10.76
CA ASN A 111 12.79 -7.37 -12.04
C ASN A 111 12.40 -8.26 -13.24
N ALA A 112 11.94 -9.49 -12.99
CA ALA A 112 11.46 -10.38 -14.04
C ALA A 112 9.97 -10.17 -14.39
N VAL A 113 9.25 -9.42 -13.58
CA VAL A 113 7.89 -8.99 -13.91
C VAL A 113 7.97 -7.99 -15.07
N ASP A 114 7.17 -8.23 -16.11
CA ASP A 114 7.06 -7.26 -17.21
C ASP A 114 6.60 -5.91 -16.69
N ILE A 115 7.28 -4.84 -17.10
CA ILE A 115 7.00 -3.48 -16.63
C ILE A 115 5.56 -3.03 -16.90
N ASP A 116 4.94 -3.53 -17.98
CA ASP A 116 3.56 -3.24 -18.36
C ASP A 116 2.55 -4.10 -17.58
N LYS A 117 3.03 -4.97 -16.67
CA LYS A 117 2.23 -5.82 -15.78
C LYS A 117 2.62 -5.69 -14.30
N ASP A 118 3.56 -4.79 -13.96
CA ASP A 118 4.02 -4.52 -12.60
C ASP A 118 2.98 -3.70 -11.81
N VAL A 119 1.82 -4.28 -11.56
CA VAL A 119 0.69 -3.58 -10.90
C VAL A 119 0.93 -3.21 -9.44
N ASP A 120 1.94 -3.80 -8.79
CA ASP A 120 2.41 -3.35 -7.47
C ASP A 120 3.31 -2.11 -7.57
N GLY A 121 3.86 -1.80 -8.76
CA GLY A 121 4.67 -0.63 -9.03
C GLY A 121 6.06 -0.69 -8.40
N PHE A 122 6.61 -1.89 -8.16
CA PHE A 122 7.91 -2.05 -7.49
C PHE A 122 9.09 -2.15 -8.47
N HIS A 123 8.81 -2.31 -9.76
CA HIS A 123 9.86 -2.35 -10.77
C HIS A 123 10.70 -1.05 -10.75
N PRO A 124 12.04 -1.13 -10.70
CA PRO A 124 12.91 0.04 -10.54
C PRO A 124 12.66 1.16 -11.56
N VAL A 125 12.28 0.80 -12.78
CA VAL A 125 11.95 1.77 -13.84
C VAL A 125 10.67 2.54 -13.50
N ASN A 126 9.63 1.87 -12.97
CA ASN A 126 8.41 2.53 -12.53
C ASN A 126 8.69 3.48 -11.37
N VAL A 127 9.44 3.01 -10.35
CA VAL A 127 9.83 3.85 -9.20
C VAL A 127 10.72 5.03 -9.64
N GLY A 128 11.68 4.79 -10.54
CA GLY A 128 12.55 5.84 -11.07
C GLY A 128 11.79 6.94 -11.81
N LYS A 129 10.78 6.58 -12.60
CA LYS A 129 9.93 7.54 -13.31
C LYS A 129 9.17 8.48 -12.37
N LEU A 130 8.79 8.04 -11.15
CA LEU A 130 8.13 8.90 -10.16
C LEU A 130 8.95 10.14 -9.79
N GLY A 131 10.28 10.03 -9.80
CA GLY A 131 11.18 11.15 -9.50
C GLY A 131 11.54 12.01 -10.71
N MET A 132 11.04 11.70 -11.91
CA MET A 132 11.40 12.38 -13.15
C MET A 132 10.26 13.27 -13.64
N LYS A 133 10.50 14.58 -13.74
CA LYS A 133 9.51 15.52 -14.27
C LYS A 133 9.12 15.16 -15.71
N GLY A 134 7.82 15.09 -15.98
CA GLY A 134 7.26 14.78 -17.29
C GLY A 134 7.39 13.31 -17.71
N ARG A 135 7.71 12.41 -16.76
CA ARG A 135 7.78 10.97 -17.01
C ARG A 135 6.87 10.24 -16.02
N GLU A 136 5.66 9.96 -16.46
CA GLU A 136 4.74 9.18 -15.64
C GLU A 136 4.98 7.68 -15.82
N PRO A 137 5.08 6.91 -14.72
CA PRO A 137 5.08 5.45 -14.81
C PRO A 137 3.68 4.95 -15.19
N LEU A 138 3.61 3.77 -15.81
CA LEU A 138 2.33 3.10 -16.00
C LEU A 138 1.70 2.74 -14.64
N PHE A 139 2.54 2.31 -13.71
CA PHE A 139 2.12 1.95 -12.36
C PHE A 139 2.97 2.65 -11.30
N ALA A 140 2.32 3.08 -10.23
CA ALA A 140 2.99 3.48 -8.99
C ALA A 140 2.59 2.50 -7.88
N PRO A 141 3.42 2.37 -6.81
CA PRO A 141 3.14 1.46 -5.72
C PRO A 141 1.78 1.68 -5.08
N CYS A 142 1.04 0.56 -4.84
CA CYS A 142 -0.36 0.61 -4.44
C CYS A 142 -0.60 1.36 -3.12
N THR A 143 0.19 1.09 -2.07
CA THR A 143 0.04 1.79 -0.77
C THR A 143 0.34 3.28 -0.89
N PRO A 144 1.44 3.72 -1.53
CA PRO A 144 1.69 5.12 -1.85
C PRO A 144 0.57 5.80 -2.63
N LEU A 145 0.02 5.16 -3.67
CA LEU A 145 -1.14 5.68 -4.38
C LEU A 145 -2.34 5.86 -3.47
N GLY A 146 -2.57 4.89 -2.56
CA GLY A 146 -3.63 4.98 -1.57
C GLY A 146 -3.49 6.18 -0.64
N VAL A 147 -2.26 6.54 -0.25
CA VAL A 147 -1.97 7.75 0.55
C VAL A 147 -2.38 9.01 -0.22
N ILE A 148 -1.97 9.12 -1.49
CA ILE A 148 -2.32 10.28 -2.33
C ILE A 148 -3.84 10.37 -2.55
N GLU A 149 -4.49 9.26 -2.86
CA GLU A 149 -5.94 9.20 -3.08
C GLU A 149 -6.73 9.63 -1.81
N LEU A 150 -6.27 9.23 -0.61
CA LEU A 150 -6.87 9.68 0.64
C LEU A 150 -6.73 11.19 0.83
N LEU A 151 -5.53 11.75 0.58
CA LEU A 151 -5.30 13.18 0.66
C LEU A 151 -6.16 13.97 -0.33
N ASP A 152 -6.27 13.51 -1.58
CA ASP A 152 -7.08 14.15 -2.62
C ASP A 152 -8.56 14.16 -2.24
N ARG A 153 -9.12 13.02 -1.79
CA ARG A 153 -10.54 12.93 -1.42
C ARG A 153 -10.88 13.69 -0.14
N MET A 154 -9.88 13.96 0.70
CA MET A 154 -10.03 14.84 1.85
C MET A 154 -9.86 16.32 1.50
N GLY A 155 -9.55 16.65 0.25
CA GLY A 155 -9.32 18.03 -0.19
C GLY A 155 -8.03 18.63 0.38
N ALA A 156 -7.04 17.80 0.74
CA ALA A 156 -5.76 18.28 1.24
C ALA A 156 -5.02 19.07 0.15
N LYS A 157 -4.57 20.28 0.48
CA LYS A 157 -3.75 21.07 -0.44
C LYS A 157 -2.32 20.51 -0.47
N ILE A 158 -2.01 19.67 -1.46
CA ILE A 158 -0.68 19.08 -1.63
C ILE A 158 0.30 20.10 -2.23
N SER A 159 -0.07 20.75 -3.33
CA SER A 159 0.79 21.72 -4.00
C SER A 159 1.14 22.90 -3.09
N GLY A 160 2.45 23.17 -2.95
CA GLY A 160 3.00 24.21 -2.09
C GLY A 160 3.06 23.85 -0.60
N SER A 161 2.57 22.65 -0.20
CA SER A 161 2.64 22.20 1.19
C SER A 161 4.04 21.69 1.57
N ARG A 162 4.32 21.67 2.87
CA ARG A 162 5.46 20.96 3.45
C ARG A 162 5.01 19.56 3.81
N ALA A 163 5.55 18.55 3.15
CA ALA A 163 5.29 17.15 3.43
C ALA A 163 6.49 16.51 4.11
N VAL A 164 6.28 15.86 5.24
CA VAL A 164 7.30 15.07 5.92
C VAL A 164 6.91 13.60 5.85
N VAL A 165 7.81 12.78 5.32
CA VAL A 165 7.64 11.33 5.24
C VAL A 165 8.60 10.66 6.21
N LEU A 166 8.06 10.02 7.23
CA LEU A 166 8.79 9.21 8.20
C LEU A 166 8.92 7.79 7.64
N GLY A 167 10.13 7.42 7.27
CA GLY A 167 10.45 6.15 6.62
C GLY A 167 10.92 6.33 5.18
N ARG A 168 11.80 5.42 4.74
CA ARG A 168 12.39 5.47 3.40
C ARG A 168 12.49 4.08 2.74
N SER A 169 11.54 3.21 3.05
CA SER A 169 11.47 1.91 2.39
C SER A 169 11.21 2.08 0.89
N ASN A 170 11.75 1.19 0.07
CA ASN A 170 11.57 1.23 -1.38
C ASN A 170 10.12 0.98 -1.80
N ILE A 171 9.32 0.34 -0.94
CA ILE A 171 7.93 -0.04 -1.26
C ILE A 171 6.89 0.96 -0.75
N VAL A 172 7.22 1.83 0.22
CA VAL A 172 6.27 2.81 0.79
C VAL A 172 6.88 4.21 0.91
N GLY A 173 7.85 4.40 1.81
CA GLY A 173 8.31 5.74 2.19
C GLY A 173 8.87 6.54 1.03
N LEU A 174 9.80 5.97 0.26
CA LEU A 174 10.39 6.61 -0.90
C LEU A 174 9.33 6.90 -1.99
N PRO A 175 8.50 5.94 -2.42
CA PRO A 175 7.47 6.22 -3.43
C PRO A 175 6.43 7.26 -3.00
N VAL A 176 6.00 7.29 -1.74
CA VAL A 176 5.10 8.35 -1.23
C VAL A 176 5.76 9.72 -1.36
N ALA A 177 7.03 9.82 -0.97
CA ALA A 177 7.78 11.07 -1.06
C ALA A 177 7.88 11.56 -2.52
N LEU A 178 8.16 10.66 -3.47
CA LEU A 178 8.23 10.98 -4.89
C LEU A 178 6.87 11.39 -5.47
N LEU A 179 5.79 10.72 -5.07
CA LEU A 179 4.43 11.09 -5.48
C LEU A 179 4.03 12.47 -4.95
N LEU A 180 4.35 12.79 -3.69
CA LEU A 180 4.11 14.11 -3.11
C LEU A 180 4.95 15.20 -3.81
N LEU A 181 6.22 14.89 -4.13
CA LEU A 181 7.09 15.77 -4.90
C LEU A 181 6.51 16.04 -6.30
N GLY A 182 6.04 15.00 -6.99
CA GLY A 182 5.38 15.12 -8.30
C GLY A 182 4.08 15.92 -8.28
N ARG A 183 3.51 16.15 -7.08
CA ARG A 183 2.34 17.00 -6.83
C ARG A 183 2.71 18.38 -6.27
N ASP A 184 3.96 18.83 -6.49
CA ASP A 184 4.50 20.13 -6.09
C ASP A 184 4.56 20.38 -4.58
N ALA A 185 4.65 19.33 -3.74
CA ALA A 185 4.95 19.49 -2.33
C ALA A 185 6.46 19.69 -2.11
N THR A 186 6.83 20.46 -1.08
CA THR A 186 8.20 20.45 -0.56
C THR A 186 8.35 19.28 0.40
N VAL A 187 9.13 18.28 -0.01
CA VAL A 187 9.19 16.98 0.71
C VAL A 187 10.47 16.84 1.51
N THR A 188 10.33 16.43 2.77
CA THR A 188 11.42 16.02 3.65
C THR A 188 11.25 14.54 4.01
N ILE A 189 12.27 13.71 3.71
CA ILE A 189 12.29 12.30 4.09
C ILE A 189 13.09 12.14 5.38
N CYS A 190 12.47 11.58 6.42
CA CYS A 190 13.09 11.32 7.71
C CYS A 190 13.34 9.83 7.93
N HIS A 191 14.40 9.53 8.67
CA HIS A 191 14.81 8.15 8.96
C HIS A 191 15.52 8.07 10.34
N SER A 192 15.97 6.90 10.73
CA SER A 192 16.60 6.65 12.06
C SER A 192 17.84 7.48 12.36
N LYS A 193 18.43 8.15 11.38
CA LYS A 193 19.60 9.04 11.55
C LYS A 193 19.25 10.52 11.46
N THR A 194 17.97 10.87 11.29
CA THR A 194 17.52 12.27 11.24
C THR A 194 17.69 12.89 12.63
N GLN A 195 18.40 14.01 12.69
CA GLN A 195 18.55 14.81 13.90
C GLN A 195 17.34 15.70 14.12
N ALA A 196 17.06 16.07 15.37
CA ALA A 196 15.93 16.92 15.74
C ALA A 196 14.59 16.49 15.10
N LEU A 197 14.34 15.17 15.02
CA LEU A 197 13.23 14.58 14.28
C LEU A 197 11.86 15.21 14.62
N ALA A 198 11.60 15.47 15.91
CA ALA A 198 10.35 16.06 16.34
C ALA A 198 10.15 17.49 15.78
N GLU A 199 11.21 18.26 15.66
CA GLU A 199 11.18 19.62 15.11
C GLU A 199 10.91 19.60 13.61
N VAL A 200 11.52 18.67 12.88
CA VAL A 200 11.27 18.47 11.45
C VAL A 200 9.81 18.09 11.22
N CYS A 201 9.30 17.13 12.00
CA CYS A 201 7.91 16.67 11.88
C CYS A 201 6.89 17.79 12.16
N ARG A 202 7.15 18.66 13.15
CA ARG A 202 6.29 19.81 13.49
C ARG A 202 6.17 20.86 12.38
N GLN A 203 6.98 20.80 11.34
CA GLN A 203 6.88 21.72 10.20
C GLN A 203 5.91 21.21 9.13
N ALA A 204 5.45 19.96 9.25
CA ALA A 204 4.66 19.30 8.22
C ALA A 204 3.21 19.79 8.18
N ASP A 205 2.76 20.22 7.01
CA ASP A 205 1.34 20.36 6.68
C ASP A 205 0.72 18.99 6.39
N ILE A 206 1.54 18.07 5.83
CA ILE A 206 1.20 16.67 5.59
C ILE A 206 2.29 15.81 6.23
N LEU A 207 1.93 14.97 7.20
CA LEU A 207 2.82 14.03 7.86
C LEU A 207 2.43 12.60 7.51
N VAL A 208 3.35 11.86 6.88
CA VAL A 208 3.16 10.44 6.56
C VAL A 208 4.06 9.60 7.44
N ALA A 209 3.49 8.74 8.28
CA ALA A 209 4.23 7.83 9.15
C ALA A 209 4.27 6.41 8.55
N ALA A 210 5.48 5.92 8.23
CA ALA A 210 5.72 4.63 7.57
C ALA A 210 7.05 3.99 8.06
N ILE A 211 7.20 3.84 9.40
CA ILE A 211 8.43 3.35 10.04
C ILE A 211 8.27 1.99 10.72
N GLY A 212 7.04 1.47 10.85
CA GLY A 212 6.76 0.19 11.51
C GLY A 212 7.08 0.21 13.02
N ARG A 213 6.88 1.34 13.69
CA ARG A 213 7.11 1.49 15.14
C ARG A 213 5.82 1.95 15.82
N PRO A 214 5.20 1.11 16.66
CA PRO A 214 3.89 1.40 17.23
C PRO A 214 3.90 2.68 18.07
N ARG A 215 2.96 3.60 17.78
CA ARG A 215 2.71 4.85 18.51
C ARG A 215 3.94 5.76 18.69
N PHE A 216 4.87 5.68 17.76
CA PHE A 216 6.12 6.46 17.82
C PHE A 216 5.87 7.95 17.59
N VAL A 217 4.96 8.31 16.69
CA VAL A 217 4.62 9.71 16.40
C VAL A 217 3.62 10.19 17.45
N THR A 218 4.09 11.05 18.34
CA THR A 218 3.30 11.63 19.42
C THR A 218 2.84 13.05 19.10
N ALA A 219 1.91 13.60 19.87
CA ALA A 219 1.33 14.94 19.63
C ALA A 219 2.40 16.05 19.54
N ASN A 220 3.49 15.96 20.31
CA ASN A 220 4.60 16.95 20.25
C ASN A 220 5.43 16.91 18.95
N MET A 221 5.19 15.93 18.09
CA MET A 221 5.83 15.80 16.78
C MET A 221 4.93 16.30 15.63
N VAL A 222 3.67 16.67 15.92
CA VAL A 222 2.69 17.03 14.90
C VAL A 222 2.39 18.52 14.95
N LYS A 223 2.36 19.18 13.79
CA LYS A 223 1.90 20.55 13.65
C LYS A 223 0.39 20.60 13.87
N PRO A 224 -0.15 21.50 14.72
CA PRO A 224 -1.59 21.70 14.79
C PRO A 224 -2.19 22.00 13.42
N GLY A 225 -3.27 21.32 13.08
CA GLY A 225 -3.92 21.45 11.77
C GLY A 225 -3.28 20.66 10.61
N ALA A 226 -2.28 19.80 10.87
CA ALA A 226 -1.69 18.94 9.85
C ALA A 226 -2.63 17.80 9.42
N TYR A 227 -2.46 17.34 8.17
CA TYR A 227 -2.99 16.06 7.72
C TYR A 227 -2.02 14.94 8.10
N VAL A 228 -2.48 13.94 8.85
CA VAL A 228 -1.64 12.84 9.35
C VAL A 228 -2.08 11.53 8.72
N ILE A 229 -1.20 10.93 7.93
CA ILE A 229 -1.44 9.64 7.28
C ILE A 229 -0.56 8.58 7.94
N ASP A 230 -1.19 7.70 8.69
CA ASP A 230 -0.54 6.57 9.35
C ASP A 230 -0.59 5.32 8.47
N VAL A 231 0.55 4.93 7.93
CA VAL A 231 0.72 3.73 7.10
C VAL A 231 1.14 2.52 7.94
N GLY A 232 1.59 2.77 9.17
CA GLY A 232 2.08 1.73 10.06
C GLY A 232 1.00 0.70 10.40
N VAL A 233 1.38 -0.58 10.40
CA VAL A 233 0.53 -1.68 10.88
C VAL A 233 1.37 -2.52 11.83
N ASN A 234 1.11 -2.37 13.12
CA ASN A 234 1.83 -3.06 14.17
C ASN A 234 0.85 -3.91 14.99
N SER A 235 1.25 -5.12 15.35
CA SER A 235 0.47 -6.00 16.21
C SER A 235 0.99 -5.92 17.64
N LEU A 236 0.17 -5.43 18.56
CA LEU A 236 0.50 -5.39 19.98
C LEU A 236 -0.34 -6.39 20.77
N PRO A 237 0.21 -7.07 21.78
CA PRO A 237 -0.55 -7.94 22.65
C PRO A 237 -1.61 -7.12 23.44
N VAL A 238 -2.79 -7.69 23.62
CA VAL A 238 -3.78 -7.18 24.56
C VAL A 238 -3.43 -7.73 25.93
N LEU A 239 -3.21 -6.83 26.89
CA LEU A 239 -2.80 -7.22 28.25
C LEU A 239 -3.96 -7.05 29.24
N ASN A 240 -4.01 -7.93 30.22
CA ASN A 240 -4.82 -7.78 31.44
C ASN A 240 -4.22 -6.67 32.33
N PRO A 241 -4.95 -6.21 33.38
CA PRO A 241 -4.44 -5.22 34.30
C PRO A 241 -3.17 -5.63 35.05
N ASP A 242 -2.91 -6.93 35.19
CA ASP A 242 -1.69 -7.50 35.80
C ASP A 242 -0.49 -7.61 34.85
N GLY A 243 -0.66 -7.18 33.58
CA GLY A 243 0.36 -7.25 32.55
C GLY A 243 0.44 -8.58 31.82
N SER A 244 -0.34 -9.60 32.18
CA SER A 244 -0.40 -10.87 31.47
C SER A 244 -1.16 -10.74 30.15
N PRO A 245 -0.82 -11.54 29.10
CA PRO A 245 -1.53 -11.49 27.84
C PRO A 245 -2.97 -12.04 27.97
N VAL A 246 -3.94 -11.35 27.38
CA VAL A 246 -5.30 -11.88 27.23
C VAL A 246 -5.26 -13.01 26.21
N ILE A 247 -5.75 -14.18 26.61
CA ILE A 247 -5.81 -15.35 25.74
C ILE A 247 -7.14 -15.39 24.97
N SER A 248 -7.11 -15.70 23.69
CA SER A 248 -8.30 -15.88 22.87
C SER A 248 -8.95 -17.25 23.19
N GLU A 249 -10.19 -17.27 23.61
CA GLU A 249 -10.96 -18.50 23.83
C GLU A 249 -11.10 -19.37 22.57
N LYS A 250 -11.13 -18.72 21.39
CA LYS A 250 -11.29 -19.41 20.10
C LYS A 250 -10.01 -20.10 19.61
N THR A 251 -8.83 -19.56 19.93
CA THR A 251 -7.56 -20.00 19.33
C THR A 251 -6.54 -20.46 20.36
N GLY A 252 -6.75 -20.22 21.65
CA GLY A 252 -5.78 -20.50 22.71
C GLY A 252 -4.50 -19.64 22.64
N LYS A 253 -4.44 -18.66 21.72
CA LYS A 253 -3.26 -17.80 21.53
C LYS A 253 -3.50 -16.41 22.14
N PRO A 254 -2.42 -15.67 22.47
CA PRO A 254 -2.55 -14.29 22.91
C PRO A 254 -3.34 -13.44 21.91
N LYS A 255 -4.33 -12.69 22.40
CA LYS A 255 -5.04 -11.70 21.60
C LYS A 255 -4.10 -10.56 21.26
N THR A 256 -4.18 -10.07 20.02
CA THR A 256 -3.46 -8.89 19.58
C THR A 256 -4.42 -7.84 19.06
N LYS A 257 -4.00 -6.58 19.12
CA LYS A 257 -4.68 -5.45 18.46
C LYS A 257 -3.73 -4.79 17.48
N LEU A 258 -4.27 -4.35 16.35
CA LEU A 258 -3.53 -3.56 15.39
C LEU A 258 -3.48 -2.10 15.86
N VAL A 259 -2.30 -1.51 15.76
CA VAL A 259 -2.06 -0.09 16.02
C VAL A 259 -1.14 0.47 14.92
N GLY A 260 -1.22 1.76 14.70
CA GLY A 260 -0.35 2.46 13.77
C GLY A 260 0.98 2.90 14.37
N ASP A 261 1.73 3.64 13.57
CA ASP A 261 2.96 4.31 13.97
C ASP A 261 2.67 5.61 14.75
N VAL A 262 1.43 6.10 14.68
CA VAL A 262 0.98 7.34 15.32
C VAL A 262 0.24 7.02 16.62
N ASP A 263 0.48 7.81 17.66
CA ASP A 263 -0.37 7.85 18.84
C ASP A 263 -1.69 8.54 18.49
N PHE A 264 -2.61 7.73 17.95
CA PHE A 264 -3.87 8.19 17.38
C PHE A 264 -4.67 9.03 18.35
N ASP A 265 -4.78 8.59 19.60
CA ASP A 265 -5.62 9.24 20.60
C ASP A 265 -5.12 10.64 20.96
N ALA A 266 -3.82 10.83 21.06
CA ALA A 266 -3.22 12.14 21.34
C ALA A 266 -3.20 13.04 20.09
N VAL A 267 -2.90 12.49 18.90
CA VAL A 267 -2.72 13.26 17.68
C VAL A 267 -4.04 13.72 17.08
N LYS A 268 -5.12 12.95 17.23
CA LYS A 268 -6.46 13.35 16.75
C LYS A 268 -6.97 14.66 17.36
N GLU A 269 -6.47 15.05 18.54
CA GLU A 269 -6.91 16.28 19.21
C GLU A 269 -6.26 17.55 18.61
N ILE A 270 -5.21 17.40 17.78
CA ILE A 270 -4.46 18.53 17.22
C ILE A 270 -4.38 18.55 15.69
N ALA A 271 -4.49 17.41 15.03
CA ALA A 271 -4.48 17.30 13.58
C ALA A 271 -5.76 17.88 12.96
N ALA A 272 -5.71 18.30 11.68
CA ALA A 272 -6.93 18.60 10.92
C ALA A 272 -7.63 17.32 10.48
N ALA A 273 -6.85 16.32 10.03
CA ALA A 273 -7.38 15.03 9.62
C ALA A 273 -6.34 13.93 9.93
N ILE A 274 -6.82 12.72 10.23
CA ILE A 274 -5.96 11.59 10.59
C ILE A 274 -6.57 10.26 10.12
N THR A 275 -5.73 9.35 9.63
CA THR A 275 -6.13 7.97 9.32
C THR A 275 -6.12 7.10 10.58
N PRO A 276 -7.15 6.27 10.84
CA PRO A 276 -7.14 5.29 11.90
C PRO A 276 -6.37 4.03 11.49
N VAL A 277 -5.86 3.27 12.46
CA VAL A 277 -5.33 1.92 12.26
C VAL A 277 -6.00 0.96 13.25
N PRO A 278 -6.76 -0.03 12.76
CA PRO A 278 -7.04 -0.35 11.35
C PRO A 278 -8.11 0.56 10.72
N GLY A 279 -8.22 0.53 9.38
CA GLY A 279 -9.31 1.17 8.63
C GLY A 279 -8.92 2.42 7.83
N GLY A 280 -7.66 2.88 7.95
CA GLY A 280 -7.09 3.96 7.15
C GLY A 280 -6.46 3.45 5.84
N VAL A 281 -5.12 3.45 5.77
CA VAL A 281 -4.38 3.13 4.55
C VAL A 281 -4.50 1.67 4.10
N GLY A 282 -4.60 0.70 5.03
CA GLY A 282 -4.62 -0.73 4.70
C GLY A 282 -5.65 -1.12 3.63
N PRO A 283 -6.93 -0.75 3.75
CA PRO A 283 -7.95 -1.04 2.73
C PRO A 283 -7.64 -0.45 1.35
N MET A 284 -6.92 0.67 1.31
CA MET A 284 -6.56 1.36 0.07
C MET A 284 -5.60 0.55 -0.80
N THR A 285 -4.69 -0.22 -0.20
CA THR A 285 -3.71 -1.02 -0.95
C THR A 285 -4.39 -1.99 -1.91
N ILE A 286 -5.45 -2.68 -1.47
CA ILE A 286 -6.21 -3.61 -2.33
C ILE A 286 -7.00 -2.83 -3.39
N ALA A 287 -7.62 -1.72 -3.03
CA ALA A 287 -8.37 -0.91 -3.98
C ALA A 287 -7.47 -0.35 -5.09
N MET A 288 -6.27 0.14 -4.74
CA MET A 288 -5.29 0.63 -5.71
C MET A 288 -4.72 -0.50 -6.59
N LEU A 289 -4.53 -1.70 -6.04
CA LEU A 289 -4.14 -2.87 -6.83
C LEU A 289 -5.18 -3.19 -7.92
N MET A 290 -6.48 -3.13 -7.58
CA MET A 290 -7.55 -3.33 -8.56
C MET A 290 -7.56 -2.22 -9.62
N LYS A 291 -7.35 -0.97 -9.20
CA LYS A 291 -7.24 0.19 -10.11
C LYS A 291 -6.03 0.06 -11.05
N ASN A 292 -4.87 -0.36 -10.54
CA ASN A 292 -3.68 -0.63 -11.35
C ASN A 292 -3.92 -1.81 -12.32
N THR A 293 -4.56 -2.89 -11.87
CA THR A 293 -4.89 -4.03 -12.74
C THR A 293 -5.81 -3.63 -13.90
N LEU A 294 -6.82 -2.80 -13.60
CA LEU A 294 -7.68 -2.22 -14.62
C LEU A 294 -6.90 -1.33 -15.59
N ARG A 295 -5.97 -0.50 -15.07
CA ARG A 295 -5.10 0.36 -15.89
C ARG A 295 -4.20 -0.48 -16.81
N GLY A 296 -3.59 -1.56 -16.31
CA GLY A 296 -2.79 -2.50 -17.11
C GLY A 296 -3.61 -3.17 -18.21
N ALA A 297 -4.84 -3.58 -17.90
CA ALA A 297 -5.75 -4.14 -18.91
C ALA A 297 -6.11 -3.10 -19.98
N LYS A 298 -6.44 -1.87 -19.60
CA LYS A 298 -6.69 -0.78 -20.56
C LYS A 298 -5.49 -0.51 -21.43
N HIS A 299 -4.29 -0.51 -20.87
CA HIS A 299 -3.03 -0.36 -21.61
C HIS A 299 -2.88 -1.48 -22.65
N ALA A 300 -3.00 -2.73 -22.23
CA ALA A 300 -2.91 -3.89 -23.12
C ALA A 300 -3.98 -3.90 -24.23
N PHE A 301 -5.13 -3.32 -23.96
CA PHE A 301 -6.22 -3.20 -24.93
C PHE A 301 -6.14 -1.93 -25.81
N GLY A 302 -5.12 -1.08 -25.64
CA GLY A 302 -4.96 0.17 -26.37
C GLY A 302 -6.03 1.23 -26.04
N LEU A 303 -6.48 1.28 -24.79
CA LEU A 303 -7.55 2.17 -24.29
C LEU A 303 -7.03 3.27 -23.33
N LEU A 304 -5.71 3.44 -23.19
CA LEU A 304 -5.07 4.54 -22.43
C LEU A 304 -4.63 5.65 -23.35
#